data_f6dbdb4511b288dec7ba735570de42f1
#
_entry.id   f6dbdb4511b288dec7ba735570de42f1
#
_cell.length_a   1.000
_cell.length_b   1.000
_cell.length_c   1.000
_cell.angle_alpha   90.00
_cell.angle_beta   90.00
_cell.angle_gamma   90.00
#
_symmetry.space_group_name_H-M   'P 1'
#
loop_
_entity.id
_entity.type
_entity.pdbx_description
1 polymer ?
#
loop_
_entity_poly.entity_id
_entity_poly.type
_entity_poly.pdbx_seq_one_letter_code
_entity_poly.pdbx_strand_id
1 'polypeptide(L)'
;EKPYDPSDHYGGIIKMEENTLEESISRLLASIKESAEYIEFEKQKEILSQDPDLKKRVDAFRAKNYRIQSQCSSDQLFEVVEQMGKESAELRRLPLVNAYLDAELALCRMIQRIYMELTDGIDFDTPNIS
;
A
#
# COMPACT_ATOMS: atom_id res chain seq x y z
N GLU A 1 34.82 -18.25 11.90
CA GLU A 1 33.74 -19.20 11.95
C GLU A 1 32.38 -18.48 11.68
N LYS A 2 31.65 -18.99 10.72
CA LYS A 2 30.40 -18.38 10.35
C LYS A 2 29.34 -18.59 11.42
N PRO A 3 28.49 -17.60 11.70
CA PRO A 3 27.35 -17.84 12.55
C PRO A 3 26.40 -18.85 11.92
N TYR A 4 25.68 -19.55 12.76
CA TYR A 4 24.76 -20.58 12.30
C TYR A 4 23.71 -19.97 11.37
N ASP A 5 23.59 -20.56 10.17
CA ASP A 5 22.59 -20.17 9.18
C ASP A 5 21.76 -21.40 8.83
N PRO A 6 20.45 -21.40 9.16
CA PRO A 6 19.60 -22.54 8.84
C PRO A 6 19.55 -22.91 7.36
N SER A 7 19.71 -21.94 6.47
CA SER A 7 19.66 -22.19 5.03
C SER A 7 20.84 -23.03 4.55
N ASP A 8 22.00 -22.89 5.17
CA ASP A 8 23.18 -23.71 4.84
C ASP A 8 23.02 -25.14 5.30
N HIS A 9 22.23 -25.36 6.34
CA HIS A 9 22.08 -26.66 6.98
C HIS A 9 21.17 -27.60 6.19
N TYR A 10 20.19 -27.06 5.47
CA TYR A 10 19.19 -27.83 4.75
C TYR A 10 19.55 -28.08 3.29
N GLY A 11 20.71 -27.63 2.87
CA GLY A 11 21.19 -27.82 1.51
C GLY A 11 20.54 -26.92 0.49
N GLY A 12 20.72 -27.27 -0.78
CA GLY A 12 20.31 -26.41 -1.88
C GLY A 12 18.79 -26.31 -2.11
N ILE A 13 18.00 -27.24 -1.55
CA ILE A 13 16.56 -27.31 -1.82
C ILE A 13 15.85 -26.08 -1.26
N ILE A 14 16.05 -25.77 0.01
CA ILE A 14 15.42 -24.61 0.66
C ILE A 14 15.95 -23.32 0.05
N LYS A 15 17.24 -23.27 -0.24
CA LYS A 15 17.86 -22.12 -0.86
C LYS A 15 17.30 -21.86 -2.26
N MET A 16 17.04 -22.92 -3.03
CA MET A 16 16.41 -22.81 -4.35
C MET A 16 14.96 -22.31 -4.25
N GLU A 17 14.21 -22.81 -3.26
CA GLU A 17 12.83 -22.38 -3.03
C GLU A 17 12.77 -20.90 -2.68
N GLU A 18 13.67 -20.42 -1.80
CA GLU A 18 13.77 -19.01 -1.44
C GLU A 18 14.08 -18.15 -2.66
N ASN A 19 15.03 -18.57 -3.50
CA ASN A 19 15.38 -17.83 -4.71
C ASN A 19 14.24 -17.77 -5.69
N THR A 20 13.50 -18.87 -5.85
CA THR A 20 12.35 -18.94 -6.73
C THR A 20 11.23 -18.00 -6.26
N LEU A 21 10.95 -18.00 -4.96
CA LEU A 21 9.95 -17.13 -4.37
C LEU A 21 10.36 -15.66 -4.50
N GLU A 22 11.62 -15.34 -4.21
CA GLU A 22 12.16 -13.98 -4.35
C GLU A 22 12.10 -13.51 -5.80
N GLU A 23 12.43 -14.38 -6.76
CA GLU A 23 12.31 -14.06 -8.17
C GLU A 23 10.88 -13.76 -8.57
N SER A 24 9.92 -14.55 -8.07
CA SER A 24 8.50 -14.34 -8.33
C SER A 24 8.02 -13.02 -7.75
N ILE A 25 8.46 -12.68 -6.54
CA ILE A 25 8.14 -11.40 -5.90
C ILE A 25 8.73 -10.25 -6.71
N SER A 26 9.97 -10.38 -7.16
CA SER A 26 10.62 -9.36 -7.99
C SER A 26 9.88 -9.14 -9.31
N ARG A 27 9.40 -10.22 -9.93
CA ARG A 27 8.59 -10.13 -11.15
C ARG A 27 7.25 -9.46 -10.88
N LEU A 28 6.63 -9.78 -9.75
CA LEU A 28 5.37 -9.15 -9.35
C LEU A 28 5.58 -7.65 -9.13
N LEU A 29 6.64 -7.26 -8.41
CA LEU A 29 6.96 -5.85 -8.20
C LEU A 29 7.20 -5.13 -9.53
N ALA A 30 7.93 -5.75 -10.45
CA ALA A 30 8.15 -5.18 -11.78
C ALA A 30 6.84 -5.00 -12.53
N SER A 31 5.95 -5.99 -12.46
CA SER A 31 4.63 -5.93 -13.09
C SER A 31 3.78 -4.81 -12.51
N ILE A 32 3.82 -4.63 -11.18
CA ILE A 32 3.10 -3.55 -10.50
C ILE A 32 3.64 -2.20 -10.98
N LYS A 33 4.97 -2.05 -11.07
CA LYS A 33 5.60 -0.80 -11.51
C LYS A 33 5.34 -0.49 -12.98
N GLU A 34 5.01 -1.49 -13.78
CA GLU A 34 4.64 -1.32 -15.18
C GLU A 34 3.13 -1.13 -15.37
N SER A 35 2.34 -1.29 -14.31
CA SER A 35 0.89 -1.17 -14.39
C SER A 35 0.46 0.27 -14.66
N ALA A 36 -0.71 0.40 -15.27
CA ALA A 36 -1.30 1.72 -15.54
C ALA A 36 -1.52 2.49 -14.23
N GLU A 37 -1.94 1.80 -13.17
CA GLU A 37 -2.21 2.40 -11.86
C GLU A 37 -0.93 2.99 -11.25
N TYR A 38 0.17 2.27 -11.32
CA TYR A 38 1.46 2.76 -10.77
C TYR A 38 1.99 3.92 -11.58
N ILE A 39 1.95 3.81 -12.91
CA ILE A 39 2.43 4.86 -13.82
C ILE A 39 1.63 6.15 -13.59
N GLU A 40 0.31 6.04 -13.47
CA GLU A 40 -0.55 7.19 -13.21
C GLU A 40 -0.25 7.82 -11.85
N PHE A 41 -0.04 6.99 -10.82
CA PHE A 41 0.30 7.48 -9.49
C PHE A 41 1.62 8.27 -9.51
N GLU A 42 2.66 7.72 -10.14
CA GLU A 42 3.96 8.39 -10.24
C GLU A 42 3.85 9.71 -11.03
N LYS A 43 3.05 9.70 -12.09
CA LYS A 43 2.79 10.90 -12.89
C LYS A 43 2.13 12.01 -12.07
N GLN A 44 1.07 11.66 -11.34
CA GLN A 44 0.35 12.64 -10.51
C GLN A 44 1.19 13.12 -9.35
N LYS A 45 2.01 12.25 -8.77
CA LYS A 45 2.96 12.61 -7.73
C LYS A 45 3.96 13.66 -8.23
N GLU A 46 4.50 13.44 -9.43
CA GLU A 46 5.43 14.38 -10.06
C GLU A 46 4.77 15.74 -10.30
N ILE A 47 3.55 15.74 -10.82
CA ILE A 47 2.81 16.98 -11.10
C ILE A 47 2.54 17.72 -9.79
N LEU A 48 2.09 17.03 -8.76
CA LEU A 48 1.79 17.65 -7.46
C LEU A 48 3.07 18.19 -6.81
N SER A 49 4.20 17.51 -7.02
CA SER A 49 5.49 17.90 -6.44
C SER A 49 6.00 19.23 -6.98
N GLN A 50 5.46 19.71 -8.09
CA GLN A 50 5.79 21.03 -8.62
C GLN A 50 5.24 22.16 -7.77
N ASP A 51 4.30 21.85 -6.87
CA ASP A 51 3.82 22.77 -5.84
C ASP A 51 4.19 22.19 -4.46
N PRO A 52 5.40 22.52 -3.94
CA PRO A 52 5.89 21.88 -2.72
C PRO A 52 5.02 22.14 -1.48
N ASP A 53 4.43 23.31 -1.38
CA ASP A 53 3.56 23.64 -0.24
C ASP A 53 2.29 22.80 -0.26
N LEU A 54 1.69 22.65 -1.43
CA LEU A 54 0.50 21.83 -1.61
C LEU A 54 0.83 20.34 -1.38
N LYS A 55 1.95 19.87 -1.90
CA LYS A 55 2.42 18.50 -1.69
C LYS A 55 2.58 18.21 -0.20
N LYS A 56 3.18 19.15 0.53
CA LYS A 56 3.40 19.04 1.97
C LYS A 56 2.06 18.93 2.72
N ARG A 57 1.09 19.73 2.33
CA ARG A 57 -0.26 19.71 2.93
C ARG A 57 -0.96 18.38 2.68
N VAL A 58 -0.87 17.85 1.47
CA VAL A 58 -1.45 16.56 1.10
C VAL A 58 -0.77 15.43 1.86
N ASP A 59 0.56 15.46 1.95
CA ASP A 59 1.31 14.43 2.68
C ASP A 59 0.97 14.44 4.18
N ALA A 60 0.76 15.62 4.76
CA ALA A 60 0.32 15.74 6.15
C ALA A 60 -1.06 15.12 6.36
N PHE A 61 -1.97 15.36 5.41
CA PHE A 61 -3.31 14.74 5.42
C PHE A 61 -3.21 13.22 5.33
N ARG A 62 -2.40 12.71 4.42
CA ARG A 62 -2.21 11.26 4.24
C ARG A 62 -1.63 10.62 5.50
N ALA A 63 -0.61 11.24 6.09
CA ALA A 63 0.00 10.74 7.32
C ALA A 63 -1.01 10.69 8.47
N LYS A 64 -1.83 11.72 8.59
CA LYS A 64 -2.88 11.79 9.59
C LYS A 64 -3.92 10.69 9.39
N ASN A 65 -4.31 10.44 8.14
CA ASN A 65 -5.25 9.40 7.79
C ASN A 65 -4.73 8.02 8.19
N TYR A 66 -3.47 7.70 7.87
CA TYR A 66 -2.86 6.44 8.25
C TYR A 66 -2.79 6.27 9.77
N ARG A 67 -2.43 7.32 10.49
CA ARG A 67 -2.34 7.31 11.95
C ARG A 67 -3.69 7.02 12.61
N ILE A 68 -4.73 7.65 12.09
CA ILE A 68 -6.08 7.49 12.61
C ILE A 68 -6.58 6.06 12.43
N GLN A 69 -6.34 5.45 11.27
CA GLN A 69 -6.76 4.08 11.00
C GLN A 69 -6.14 3.07 11.96
N SER A 70 -4.96 3.38 12.50
CA SER A 70 -4.23 2.44 13.35
C SER A 70 -4.36 2.70 14.85
N GLN A 71 -4.76 3.91 15.27
CA GLN A 71 -4.64 4.32 16.67
C GLN A 71 -5.92 4.80 17.35
N CYS A 72 -6.99 5.05 16.60
CA CYS A 72 -8.20 5.61 17.20
C CYS A 72 -9.08 4.56 17.87
N SER A 73 -9.58 4.90 19.06
CA SER A 73 -10.61 4.12 19.72
C SER A 73 -11.95 4.32 18.99
N SER A 74 -12.87 3.36 19.18
CA SER A 74 -14.16 3.39 18.51
C SER A 74 -15.00 4.62 18.86
N ASP A 75 -14.82 5.16 20.08
CA ASP A 75 -15.57 6.32 20.55
C ASP A 75 -15.14 7.61 19.83
N GLN A 76 -13.85 7.72 19.53
CA GLN A 76 -13.29 8.89 18.85
C GLN A 76 -13.35 8.77 17.34
N LEU A 77 -13.49 7.55 16.83
CA LEU A 77 -13.38 7.26 15.42
C LEU A 77 -14.41 8.00 14.59
N PHE A 78 -15.64 8.10 15.07
CA PHE A 78 -16.72 8.74 14.33
C PHE A 78 -16.43 10.23 14.07
N GLU A 79 -16.06 10.97 15.12
CA GLU A 79 -15.75 12.42 14.98
C GLU A 79 -14.54 12.63 14.10
N VAL A 80 -13.53 11.79 14.25
CA VAL A 80 -12.30 11.92 13.50
C VAL A 80 -12.54 11.62 12.03
N VAL A 81 -13.31 10.58 11.71
CA VAL A 81 -13.66 10.25 10.33
C VAL A 81 -14.47 11.39 9.68
N GLU A 82 -15.38 12.01 10.43
CA GLU A 82 -16.14 13.14 9.94
C GLU A 82 -15.23 14.33 9.62
N GLN A 83 -14.30 14.65 10.51
CA GLN A 83 -13.29 15.70 10.29
C GLN A 83 -12.43 15.42 9.07
N MET A 84 -11.98 14.19 8.95
CA MET A 84 -11.15 13.76 7.81
C MET A 84 -11.92 13.83 6.50
N GLY A 85 -13.21 13.51 6.54
CA GLY A 85 -14.08 13.63 5.37
C GLY A 85 -14.20 15.07 4.89
N LYS A 86 -14.33 16.01 5.81
CA LYS A 86 -14.39 17.44 5.48
C LYS A 86 -13.08 17.92 4.89
N GLU A 87 -11.97 17.56 5.49
CA GLU A 87 -10.63 17.94 5.02
C GLU A 87 -10.36 17.34 3.63
N SER A 88 -10.73 16.09 3.43
CA SER A 88 -10.61 15.42 2.14
C SER A 88 -11.43 16.14 1.07
N ALA A 89 -12.68 16.49 1.39
CA ALA A 89 -13.55 17.20 0.45
C ALA A 89 -12.97 18.55 0.06
N GLU A 90 -12.38 19.27 1.02
CA GLU A 90 -11.73 20.55 0.78
C GLU A 90 -10.53 20.42 -0.14
N LEU A 91 -9.64 19.46 0.18
CA LEU A 91 -8.45 19.21 -0.62
C LEU A 91 -8.80 18.77 -2.04
N ARG A 92 -9.84 17.95 -2.18
CA ARG A 92 -10.26 17.44 -3.50
C ARG A 92 -10.90 18.47 -4.39
N ARG A 93 -11.17 19.68 -3.89
CA ARG A 93 -11.60 20.80 -4.73
C ARG A 93 -10.50 21.26 -5.68
N LEU A 94 -9.25 20.98 -5.31
CA LEU A 94 -8.11 21.29 -6.17
C LEU A 94 -7.90 20.13 -7.15
N PRO A 95 -7.97 20.38 -8.47
CA PRO A 95 -7.85 19.29 -9.45
C PRO A 95 -6.57 18.47 -9.33
N LEU A 96 -5.44 19.11 -9.02
CA LEU A 96 -4.17 18.42 -8.83
C LEU A 96 -4.23 17.42 -7.68
N VAL A 97 -4.86 17.82 -6.58
CA VAL A 97 -4.98 16.97 -5.40
C VAL A 97 -5.95 15.83 -5.67
N ASN A 98 -7.08 16.15 -6.31
CA ASN A 98 -8.08 15.12 -6.61
C ASN A 98 -7.50 14.04 -7.53
N ALA A 99 -6.76 14.44 -8.56
CA ALA A 99 -6.13 13.49 -9.48
C ALA A 99 -5.10 12.61 -8.76
N TYR A 100 -4.31 13.20 -7.87
CA TYR A 100 -3.32 12.47 -7.10
C TYR A 100 -3.96 11.45 -6.14
N LEU A 101 -4.97 11.88 -5.40
CA LEU A 101 -5.67 11.01 -4.44
C LEU A 101 -6.42 9.89 -5.14
N ASP A 102 -7.01 10.17 -6.31
CA ASP A 102 -7.67 9.13 -7.11
C ASP A 102 -6.67 8.10 -7.63
N ALA A 103 -5.50 8.57 -8.08
CA ALA A 103 -4.44 7.67 -8.55
C ALA A 103 -3.91 6.80 -7.41
N GLU A 104 -3.74 7.38 -6.21
CA GLU A 104 -3.34 6.63 -5.03
C GLU A 104 -4.38 5.56 -4.68
N LEU A 105 -5.65 5.92 -4.72
CA LEU A 105 -6.74 4.99 -4.40
C LEU A 105 -6.77 3.82 -5.39
N ALA A 106 -6.60 4.10 -6.68
CA ALA A 106 -6.58 3.06 -7.70
C ALA A 106 -5.42 2.10 -7.48
N LEU A 107 -4.24 2.63 -7.15
CA LEU A 107 -3.07 1.80 -6.87
C LEU A 107 -3.30 0.95 -5.60
N CYS A 108 -3.83 1.54 -4.55
CA CYS A 108 -4.12 0.82 -3.31
C CYS A 108 -5.15 -0.30 -3.53
N ARG A 109 -6.18 -0.05 -4.33
CA ARG A 109 -7.19 -1.06 -4.67
C ARG A 109 -6.59 -2.22 -5.45
N MET A 110 -5.68 -1.92 -6.37
CA MET A 110 -4.99 -2.97 -7.12
C MET A 110 -4.15 -3.85 -6.19
N ILE A 111 -3.40 -3.24 -5.27
CA ILE A 111 -2.57 -3.97 -4.32
C ILE A 111 -3.45 -4.81 -3.38
N GLN A 112 -4.57 -4.27 -2.91
CA GLN A 112 -5.53 -5.00 -2.10
C GLN A 112 -6.08 -6.21 -2.83
N ARG A 113 -6.40 -6.07 -4.11
CA ARG A 113 -6.88 -7.19 -4.92
C ARG A 113 -5.82 -8.28 -5.05
N ILE A 114 -4.56 -7.89 -5.28
CA ILE A 114 -3.44 -8.84 -5.33
C ILE A 114 -3.33 -9.59 -4.01
N TYR A 115 -3.39 -8.86 -2.89
CA TYR A 115 -3.31 -9.44 -1.56
C TYR A 115 -4.45 -10.44 -1.33
N MET A 116 -5.67 -10.09 -1.73
CA MET A 116 -6.82 -10.97 -1.59
C MET A 116 -6.69 -12.22 -2.44
N GLU A 117 -6.21 -12.08 -3.67
CA GLU A 117 -5.98 -13.24 -4.54
C GLU A 117 -4.93 -14.19 -3.95
N LEU A 118 -3.87 -13.63 -3.36
CA LEU A 118 -2.85 -14.44 -2.71
C LEU A 118 -3.41 -15.19 -1.49
N THR A 119 -4.18 -14.50 -0.65
CA THR A 119 -4.75 -15.12 0.56
C THR A 119 -5.84 -16.11 0.23
N ASP A 120 -6.65 -15.85 -0.79
CA ASP A 120 -7.68 -16.78 -1.24
C ASP A 120 -7.08 -18.05 -1.86
N GLY A 121 -5.90 -17.91 -2.48
CA GLY A 121 -5.20 -19.05 -3.08
C GLY A 121 -4.47 -19.92 -2.08
N ILE A 122 -4.39 -19.51 -0.82
CA ILE A 122 -3.68 -20.24 0.22
C ILE A 122 -4.68 -20.68 1.29
N ASP A 123 -4.68 -21.99 1.59
CA ASP A 123 -5.53 -22.53 2.64
C ASP A 123 -4.78 -22.40 3.99
N PHE A 124 -5.26 -21.49 4.83
CA PHE A 124 -4.69 -21.29 6.16
C PHE A 124 -5.38 -22.14 7.22
N ASP A 125 -6.33 -23.00 6.82
CA ASP A 125 -7.11 -23.81 7.75
C ASP A 125 -7.76 -22.96 8.85
N THR A 126 -8.27 -21.79 8.46
CA THR A 126 -8.91 -20.88 9.40
C THR A 126 -10.29 -21.41 9.81
N PRO A 127 -10.65 -21.29 11.11
CA PRO A 127 -11.98 -21.72 11.54
C PRO A 127 -13.06 -20.86 10.87
N ASN A 128 -14.17 -21.51 10.55
CA ASN A 128 -15.31 -20.82 9.97
C ASN A 128 -16.06 -20.05 11.08
N ILE A 129 -15.89 -18.74 11.07
CA ILE A 129 -16.53 -17.85 12.05
C ILE A 129 -17.72 -17.18 11.36
N SER A 130 -18.73 -17.94 11.08
CA SER A 130 -19.94 -17.39 10.49
C SER A 130 -20.99 -17.05 11.54
#